data_a239c11fac006ecce48da1bb4c785a83
#
_entry.id   a239c11fac006ecce48da1bb4c785a83
#
_cell.length_a   1.000
_cell.length_b   1.000
_cell.length_c   1.000
_cell.angle_alpha   90.00
_cell.angle_beta   90.00
_cell.angle_gamma   90.00
#
_symmetry.space_group_name_H-M   'P 1'
#
loop_
_entity.id
_entity.type
_entity.pdbx_description
1 polymer ?
#
loop_
_entity_poly.entity_id
_entity_poly.type
_entity_poly.pdbx_seq_one_letter_code
_entity_poly.pdbx_strand_id
1 'polypeptide(L)'
;RQMDGDTETLAWLQLEKRTGQRITDDMLRWSKKEQISAKDLVFIADRMSLVQIKNYLERQKEYFDGSCQQALTTWQDYLAMAERLHYDTSDEIVYRVRKLRQRHDELVLQSEAGSLEEQASKMAAKYPHVNAICVELQEKYAYSDDDYTVLAPQDIFEIIKEGRMLHHCVGNDGAGERYYDRMERRESFIMFLRRTEEPNDPYYTLEIEPDGTVRQKRTLFDRQYEDIEQATEFLIKWQKVIAARLTGRDLKLAERSRELRKEEFIQMRKDRVIIHTGHLAGRLLADVLLADLMENTEVIQPQALPAVA
;
A
#
# COMPACT_ATOMS: atom_id res chain seq x y z
N ARG A 1 7.46 -3.37 53.75
CA ARG A 1 6.71 -2.32 53.06
C ARG A 1 5.55 -3.01 52.36
N GLN A 2 4.33 -2.73 52.80
CA GLN A 2 3.13 -3.11 52.09
C GLN A 2 3.20 -2.49 50.71
N MET A 3 3.28 -3.33 49.66
CA MET A 3 3.10 -2.90 48.28
C MET A 3 1.60 -2.75 48.07
N ASP A 4 1.09 -1.53 48.12
CA ASP A 4 -0.26 -1.20 47.68
C ASP A 4 -0.36 -1.56 46.22
N GLY A 5 -1.03 -2.64 45.92
CA GLY A 5 -1.76 -3.08 44.69
C GLY A 5 -1.32 -2.66 43.33
N ASP A 6 -0.07 -2.22 43.08
CA ASP A 6 0.44 -1.89 41.75
C ASP A 6 0.83 -3.19 40.99
N THR A 7 -0.18 -3.77 40.33
CA THR A 7 -0.03 -4.98 39.53
C THR A 7 0.96 -4.79 38.38
N GLU A 8 1.14 -3.57 37.89
CA GLU A 8 2.08 -3.25 36.81
C GLU A 8 3.54 -3.31 37.27
N THR A 9 3.85 -2.72 38.44
CA THR A 9 5.19 -2.84 39.04
C THR A 9 5.55 -4.30 39.30
N LEU A 10 4.60 -5.11 39.77
CA LEU A 10 4.82 -6.54 39.96
C LEU A 10 5.13 -7.27 38.65
N ALA A 11 4.42 -6.95 37.59
CA ALA A 11 4.64 -7.56 36.28
C ALA A 11 6.04 -7.23 35.73
N TRP A 12 6.53 -5.99 35.91
CA TRP A 12 7.89 -5.60 35.55
C TRP A 12 8.95 -6.36 36.36
N LEU A 13 8.77 -6.49 37.67
CA LEU A 13 9.66 -7.28 38.52
C LEU A 13 9.70 -8.77 38.15
N GLN A 14 8.55 -9.32 37.76
CA GLN A 14 8.47 -10.70 37.27
C GLN A 14 9.21 -10.87 35.94
N LEU A 15 9.09 -9.90 35.03
CA LEU A 15 9.81 -9.90 33.76
C LEU A 15 11.32 -9.81 33.98
N GLU A 16 11.79 -8.91 34.88
CA GLU A 16 13.19 -8.81 35.28
C GLU A 16 13.72 -10.13 35.84
N LYS A 17 12.97 -10.76 36.75
CA LYS A 17 13.33 -12.05 37.32
C LYS A 17 13.42 -13.17 36.28
N ARG A 18 12.48 -13.19 35.33
CA ARG A 18 12.40 -14.21 34.27
C ARG A 18 13.54 -14.09 33.28
N THR A 19 13.84 -12.87 32.83
CA THR A 19 14.81 -12.61 31.75
C THR A 19 16.23 -12.36 32.27
N GLY A 20 16.39 -12.07 33.58
CA GLY A 20 17.66 -11.62 34.16
C GLY A 20 18.09 -10.21 33.70
N GLN A 21 17.22 -9.51 32.98
CA GLN A 21 17.51 -8.17 32.43
C GLN A 21 17.05 -7.09 33.42
N ARG A 22 17.97 -6.18 33.76
CA ARG A 22 17.64 -5.05 34.64
C ARG A 22 16.70 -4.06 33.94
N ILE A 23 15.61 -3.71 34.59
CA ILE A 23 14.66 -2.72 34.12
C ILE A 23 15.11 -1.33 34.55
N THR A 24 15.28 -0.43 33.59
CA THR A 24 15.74 0.93 33.83
C THR A 24 14.56 1.90 33.93
N ASP A 25 14.79 3.06 34.57
CA ASP A 25 13.80 4.14 34.63
C ASP A 25 13.43 4.67 33.25
N ASP A 26 14.37 4.61 32.29
CA ASP A 26 14.12 4.98 30.89
C ASP A 26 13.13 4.02 30.23
N MET A 27 13.27 2.72 30.46
CA MET A 27 12.32 1.71 29.97
C MET A 27 10.93 1.89 30.55
N LEU A 28 10.82 2.19 31.85
CA LEU A 28 9.53 2.44 32.51
C LEU A 28 8.86 3.72 32.00
N ARG A 29 9.64 4.79 31.78
CA ARG A 29 9.10 6.02 31.18
C ARG A 29 8.60 5.79 29.76
N TRP A 30 9.38 5.09 28.96
CA TRP A 30 8.99 4.73 27.59
C TRP A 30 7.72 3.88 27.57
N SER A 31 7.62 2.82 28.39
CA SER A 31 6.48 1.94 28.44
C SER A 31 5.19 2.67 28.81
N LYS A 32 5.26 3.61 29.78
CA LYS A 32 4.11 4.47 30.12
C LYS A 32 3.69 5.37 28.99
N LYS A 33 4.66 5.99 28.29
CA LYS A 33 4.40 6.87 27.15
C LYS A 33 3.72 6.13 26.00
N GLU A 34 4.21 4.95 25.67
CA GLU A 34 3.72 4.15 24.54
C GLU A 34 2.58 3.19 24.93
N GLN A 35 2.12 3.21 26.20
CA GLN A 35 1.05 2.36 26.75
C GLN A 35 1.31 0.86 26.62
N ILE A 36 2.57 0.46 26.78
CA ILE A 36 3.02 -0.94 26.69
C ILE A 36 3.28 -1.47 28.09
N SER A 37 2.65 -2.59 28.45
CA SER A 37 2.83 -3.25 29.75
C SER A 37 3.96 -4.29 29.69
N ALA A 38 4.48 -4.69 30.86
CA ALA A 38 5.46 -5.79 30.94
C ALA A 38 4.91 -7.10 30.36
N LYS A 39 3.59 -7.34 30.48
CA LYS A 39 2.93 -8.54 29.97
C LYS A 39 2.95 -8.62 28.45
N ASP A 40 2.86 -7.47 27.79
CA ASP A 40 2.83 -7.37 26.35
C ASP A 40 4.18 -7.77 25.72
N LEU A 41 5.27 -7.73 26.48
CA LEU A 41 6.64 -8.04 26.03
C LEU A 41 7.06 -9.49 26.27
N VAL A 42 6.29 -10.25 27.05
CA VAL A 42 6.65 -11.62 27.48
C VAL A 42 6.94 -12.56 26.30
N PHE A 43 6.21 -12.44 25.19
CA PHE A 43 6.32 -13.33 24.02
C PHE A 43 7.68 -13.27 23.31
N ILE A 44 8.44 -12.18 23.51
CA ILE A 44 9.69 -11.92 22.80
C ILE A 44 10.88 -11.66 23.74
N ALA A 45 10.64 -11.40 25.02
CA ALA A 45 11.66 -10.99 25.97
C ALA A 45 12.72 -12.08 26.27
N ASP A 46 12.46 -13.34 25.92
CA ASP A 46 13.41 -14.43 26.00
C ASP A 46 14.38 -14.48 24.81
N ARG A 47 14.05 -13.80 23.70
CA ARG A 47 14.82 -13.76 22.44
C ARG A 47 15.54 -12.45 22.22
N MET A 48 15.01 -11.36 22.77
CA MET A 48 15.52 -10.02 22.59
C MET A 48 15.67 -9.31 23.94
N SER A 49 16.70 -8.47 24.06
CA SER A 49 16.78 -7.59 25.23
C SER A 49 15.68 -6.52 25.17
N LEU A 50 15.27 -6.02 26.36
CA LEU A 50 14.24 -4.98 26.46
C LEU A 50 14.63 -3.71 25.67
N VAL A 51 15.93 -3.38 25.63
CA VAL A 51 16.45 -2.28 24.82
C VAL A 51 16.32 -2.56 23.31
N GLN A 52 16.59 -3.79 22.88
CA GLN A 52 16.39 -4.19 21.47
C GLN A 52 14.92 -4.15 21.08
N ILE A 53 14.02 -4.61 21.94
CA ILE A 53 12.56 -4.55 21.74
C ILE A 53 12.11 -3.09 21.58
N LYS A 54 12.49 -2.22 22.53
CA LYS A 54 12.19 -0.77 22.45
C LYS A 54 12.66 -0.19 21.12
N ASN A 55 13.93 -0.41 20.77
CA ASN A 55 14.52 0.15 19.54
C ASN A 55 13.87 -0.42 18.27
N TYR A 56 13.42 -1.66 18.31
CA TYR A 56 12.68 -2.27 17.20
C TYR A 56 11.30 -1.60 17.03
N LEU A 57 10.52 -1.49 18.10
CA LEU A 57 9.20 -0.86 18.06
C LEU A 57 9.26 0.62 17.67
N GLU A 58 10.26 1.37 18.18
CA GLU A 58 10.49 2.77 17.80
C GLU A 58 10.79 2.96 16.30
N ARG A 59 11.47 2.00 15.67
CA ARG A 59 11.69 2.02 14.21
C ARG A 59 10.45 1.61 13.43
N GLN A 60 9.68 0.63 13.93
CA GLN A 60 8.49 0.16 13.23
C GLN A 60 7.32 1.14 13.31
N LYS A 61 7.23 1.96 14.35
CA LYS A 61 6.07 2.82 14.61
C LYS A 61 5.76 3.83 13.49
N GLU A 62 6.73 4.21 12.66
CA GLU A 62 6.50 5.07 11.50
C GLU A 62 5.51 4.45 10.50
N TYR A 63 5.50 3.13 10.40
CA TYR A 63 4.56 2.37 9.56
C TYR A 63 3.22 2.08 10.25
N PHE A 64 3.02 2.57 11.49
CA PHE A 64 1.86 2.34 12.35
C PHE A 64 1.30 3.64 12.94
N ASP A 65 1.25 4.70 12.12
CA ASP A 65 0.75 6.03 12.50
C ASP A 65 1.40 6.59 13.79
N GLY A 66 2.67 6.26 14.01
CA GLY A 66 3.43 6.67 15.18
C GLY A 66 3.13 5.87 16.46
N SER A 67 2.44 4.73 16.38
CA SER A 67 2.02 3.93 17.53
C SER A 67 2.88 2.67 17.73
N CYS A 68 3.69 2.65 18.80
CA CYS A 68 4.40 1.43 19.22
C CYS A 68 3.45 0.32 19.66
N GLN A 69 2.28 0.65 20.22
CA GLN A 69 1.28 -0.34 20.63
C GLN A 69 0.69 -1.10 19.43
N GLN A 70 0.37 -0.39 18.34
CA GLN A 70 -0.09 -1.04 17.11
C GLN A 70 1.01 -1.91 16.48
N ALA A 71 2.25 -1.41 16.43
CA ALA A 71 3.38 -2.19 15.96
C ALA A 71 3.57 -3.47 16.80
N LEU A 72 3.43 -3.39 18.12
CA LEU A 72 3.55 -4.53 19.03
C LEU A 72 2.45 -5.57 18.80
N THR A 73 1.20 -5.13 18.70
CA THR A 73 0.05 -6.02 18.41
C THR A 73 0.24 -6.74 17.07
N THR A 74 0.61 -5.99 16.03
CA THR A 74 0.90 -6.59 14.70
C THR A 74 2.07 -7.58 14.76
N TRP A 75 3.09 -7.30 15.59
CA TRP A 75 4.21 -8.21 15.75
C TRP A 75 3.81 -9.53 16.43
N GLN A 76 2.94 -9.47 17.44
CA GLN A 76 2.37 -10.67 18.07
C GLN A 76 1.57 -11.50 17.08
N ASP A 77 0.69 -10.86 16.31
CA ASP A 77 -0.11 -11.53 15.28
C ASP A 77 0.75 -12.13 14.17
N TYR A 78 1.77 -11.40 13.71
CA TYR A 78 2.74 -11.87 12.74
C TYR A 78 3.43 -13.17 13.21
N LEU A 79 3.97 -13.20 14.43
CA LEU A 79 4.65 -14.37 14.96
C LEU A 79 3.70 -15.55 15.15
N ALA A 80 2.46 -15.32 15.60
CA ALA A 80 1.45 -16.35 15.71
C ALA A 80 1.05 -16.95 14.35
N MET A 81 0.98 -16.13 13.29
CA MET A 81 0.75 -16.60 11.94
C MET A 81 1.96 -17.32 11.38
N ALA A 82 3.18 -16.81 11.58
CA ALA A 82 4.41 -17.44 11.14
C ALA A 82 4.55 -18.86 11.73
N GLU A 83 4.24 -19.01 13.02
CA GLU A 83 4.23 -20.33 13.68
C GLU A 83 3.20 -21.28 13.06
N ARG A 84 1.98 -20.81 12.81
CA ARG A 84 0.93 -21.62 12.13
C ARG A 84 1.31 -22.03 10.72
N LEU A 85 2.06 -21.19 10.01
CA LEU A 85 2.57 -21.44 8.65
C LEU A 85 3.91 -22.19 8.66
N HIS A 86 4.35 -22.71 9.83
CA HIS A 86 5.55 -23.50 10.02
C HIS A 86 6.88 -22.78 9.73
N TYR A 87 6.92 -21.45 9.84
CA TYR A 87 8.17 -20.70 9.84
C TYR A 87 8.94 -20.93 11.15
N ASP A 88 10.26 -20.95 11.08
CA ASP A 88 11.10 -21.04 12.28
C ASP A 88 11.13 -19.69 13.02
N THR A 89 10.21 -19.53 13.96
CA THR A 89 10.11 -18.30 14.76
C THR A 89 11.25 -18.13 15.78
N SER A 90 12.22 -19.05 15.86
CA SER A 90 13.45 -18.88 16.63
C SER A 90 14.56 -18.18 15.82
N ASP A 91 14.45 -18.14 14.50
CA ASP A 91 15.38 -17.42 13.63
C ASP A 91 15.18 -15.89 13.75
N GLU A 92 16.30 -15.16 13.91
CA GLU A 92 16.28 -13.71 14.02
C GLU A 92 15.67 -13.02 12.79
N ILE A 93 15.86 -13.58 11.59
CA ILE A 93 15.29 -13.08 10.34
C ILE A 93 13.76 -13.16 10.39
N VAL A 94 13.20 -14.15 11.06
CA VAL A 94 11.75 -14.33 11.22
C VAL A 94 11.21 -13.50 12.38
N TYR A 95 11.79 -13.59 13.60
CA TYR A 95 11.20 -12.90 14.74
C TYR A 95 11.49 -11.39 14.76
N ARG A 96 12.47 -10.90 13.99
CA ARG A 96 12.90 -9.49 13.96
C ARG A 96 12.91 -8.92 12.54
N VAL A 97 11.82 -9.12 11.81
CA VAL A 97 11.71 -8.68 10.42
C VAL A 97 11.90 -7.17 10.26
N ARG A 98 12.54 -6.77 9.16
CA ARG A 98 12.85 -5.36 8.91
C ARG A 98 11.61 -4.51 8.62
N LYS A 99 10.65 -5.03 7.85
CA LYS A 99 9.39 -4.37 7.45
C LYS A 99 8.21 -5.17 8.03
N LEU A 100 7.90 -4.95 9.31
CA LEU A 100 6.93 -5.78 10.04
C LEU A 100 5.54 -5.76 9.40
N ARG A 101 5.00 -4.59 9.06
CA ARG A 101 3.67 -4.47 8.45
C ARG A 101 3.59 -5.29 7.17
N GLN A 102 4.54 -5.07 6.26
CA GLN A 102 4.56 -5.77 4.99
C GLN A 102 4.63 -7.30 5.19
N ARG A 103 5.51 -7.78 6.07
CA ARG A 103 5.64 -9.22 6.34
C ARG A 103 4.40 -9.83 6.98
N HIS A 104 3.75 -9.09 7.87
CA HIS A 104 2.45 -9.47 8.42
C HIS A 104 1.41 -9.62 7.30
N ASP A 105 1.29 -8.62 6.42
CA ASP A 105 0.31 -8.61 5.35
C ASP A 105 0.58 -9.73 4.32
N GLU A 106 1.85 -10.05 4.03
CA GLU A 106 2.23 -11.21 3.22
C GLU A 106 1.74 -12.55 3.84
N LEU A 107 1.87 -12.73 5.16
CA LEU A 107 1.37 -13.93 5.83
C LEU A 107 -0.15 -13.99 5.87
N VAL A 108 -0.83 -12.85 6.02
CA VAL A 108 -2.30 -12.76 5.88
C VAL A 108 -2.71 -13.23 4.48
N LEU A 109 -2.10 -12.69 3.43
CA LEU A 109 -2.37 -13.10 2.05
C LEU A 109 -2.09 -14.58 1.82
N GLN A 110 -0.99 -15.11 2.36
CA GLN A 110 -0.68 -16.53 2.26
C GLN A 110 -1.73 -17.41 2.95
N SER A 111 -2.26 -16.97 4.09
CA SER A 111 -3.34 -17.67 4.81
C SER A 111 -4.68 -17.60 4.10
N GLU A 112 -4.91 -16.55 3.28
CA GLU A 112 -6.14 -16.30 2.54
C GLU A 112 -6.05 -16.63 1.05
N ALA A 113 -4.95 -17.24 0.59
CA ALA A 113 -4.66 -17.42 -0.84
C ALA A 113 -5.83 -18.05 -1.63
N GLY A 114 -6.48 -19.09 -1.10
CA GLY A 114 -7.63 -19.71 -1.75
C GLY A 114 -8.83 -18.77 -1.92
N SER A 115 -9.05 -17.88 -0.96
CA SER A 115 -10.12 -16.86 -1.02
C SER A 115 -9.80 -15.78 -2.06
N LEU A 116 -8.54 -15.36 -2.17
CA LEU A 116 -8.10 -14.38 -3.15
C LEU A 116 -8.17 -14.93 -4.58
N GLU A 117 -7.81 -16.20 -4.78
CA GLU A 117 -7.93 -16.87 -6.07
C GLU A 117 -9.40 -17.00 -6.50
N GLU A 118 -10.31 -17.31 -5.57
CA GLU A 118 -11.75 -17.36 -5.83
C GLU A 118 -12.29 -15.97 -6.22
N GLN A 119 -11.88 -14.92 -5.49
CA GLN A 119 -12.23 -13.53 -5.81
C GLN A 119 -11.72 -13.13 -7.20
N ALA A 120 -10.47 -13.42 -7.52
CA ALA A 120 -9.86 -13.13 -8.82
C ALA A 120 -10.60 -13.87 -9.96
N SER A 121 -10.96 -15.13 -9.74
CA SER A 121 -11.72 -15.91 -10.72
C SER A 121 -13.11 -15.32 -11.00
N LYS A 122 -13.81 -14.87 -9.96
CA LYS A 122 -15.12 -14.19 -10.10
C LYS A 122 -14.97 -12.88 -10.89
N MET A 123 -13.94 -12.09 -10.58
CA MET A 123 -13.69 -10.83 -11.30
C MET A 123 -13.26 -11.08 -12.74
N ALA A 124 -12.41 -12.08 -13.01
CA ALA A 124 -12.03 -12.45 -14.38
C ALA A 124 -13.23 -12.95 -15.23
N ALA A 125 -14.17 -13.68 -14.62
CA ALA A 125 -15.39 -14.07 -15.28
C ALA A 125 -16.30 -12.87 -15.63
N LYS A 126 -16.33 -11.85 -14.76
CA LYS A 126 -17.13 -10.63 -14.95
C LYS A 126 -16.47 -9.65 -15.94
N TYR A 127 -15.13 -9.60 -15.97
CA TYR A 127 -14.32 -8.70 -16.79
C TYR A 127 -13.31 -9.51 -17.65
N PRO A 128 -13.79 -10.19 -18.68
CA PRO A 128 -13.03 -11.25 -19.37
C PRO A 128 -11.83 -10.73 -20.19
N HIS A 129 -11.80 -9.43 -20.53
CA HIS A 129 -10.70 -8.87 -21.33
C HIS A 129 -9.57 -8.26 -20.47
N VAL A 130 -9.80 -8.03 -19.17
CA VAL A 130 -8.82 -7.34 -18.31
C VAL A 130 -7.48 -8.05 -18.30
N ASN A 131 -7.44 -9.39 -18.16
CA ASN A 131 -6.17 -10.13 -18.15
C ASN A 131 -5.39 -9.98 -19.48
N ALA A 132 -6.09 -10.02 -20.61
CA ALA A 132 -5.47 -9.78 -21.91
C ALA A 132 -4.96 -8.34 -22.06
N ILE A 133 -5.73 -7.37 -21.51
CA ILE A 133 -5.31 -5.96 -21.48
C ILE A 133 -4.03 -5.81 -20.65
N CYS A 134 -3.91 -6.44 -19.49
CA CYS A 134 -2.71 -6.38 -18.67
C CYS A 134 -1.44 -6.79 -19.45
N VAL A 135 -1.53 -7.85 -20.26
CA VAL A 135 -0.41 -8.27 -21.15
C VAL A 135 -0.06 -7.19 -22.18
N GLU A 136 -1.07 -6.59 -22.84
CA GLU A 136 -0.85 -5.49 -23.79
C GLU A 136 -0.19 -4.27 -23.12
N LEU A 137 -0.59 -3.97 -21.86
CA LEU A 137 -0.06 -2.84 -21.10
C LEU A 137 1.41 -3.03 -20.77
N GLN A 138 1.85 -4.25 -20.46
CA GLN A 138 3.25 -4.53 -20.13
C GLN A 138 4.19 -4.15 -21.28
N GLU A 139 3.85 -4.48 -22.50
CA GLU A 139 4.66 -4.12 -23.66
C GLU A 139 4.70 -2.62 -23.93
N LYS A 140 3.58 -1.94 -23.71
CA LYS A 140 3.40 -0.54 -24.08
C LYS A 140 3.87 0.44 -23.00
N TYR A 141 3.53 0.18 -21.73
CA TYR A 141 3.71 1.14 -20.64
C TYR A 141 4.84 0.80 -19.68
N ALA A 142 5.36 -0.44 -19.69
CA ALA A 142 6.47 -0.79 -18.81
C ALA A 142 7.74 0.00 -19.16
N TYR A 143 8.39 0.51 -18.12
CA TYR A 143 9.65 1.23 -18.21
C TYR A 143 10.36 1.21 -16.88
N SER A 144 11.67 1.10 -16.90
CA SER A 144 12.53 1.10 -15.73
C SER A 144 13.76 1.98 -15.95
N ASP A 145 14.23 2.60 -14.88
CA ASP A 145 15.59 3.13 -14.80
C ASP A 145 16.27 2.63 -13.51
N ASP A 146 17.34 3.27 -13.08
CA ASP A 146 18.13 2.82 -11.94
C ASP A 146 17.36 2.94 -10.62
N ASP A 147 16.44 3.91 -10.51
CA ASP A 147 15.73 4.24 -9.27
C ASP A 147 14.30 3.65 -9.22
N TYR A 148 13.57 3.72 -10.33
CA TYR A 148 12.15 3.37 -10.38
C TYR A 148 11.77 2.51 -11.58
N THR A 149 10.68 1.77 -11.40
CA THR A 149 10.07 0.92 -12.44
C THR A 149 8.55 1.13 -12.45
N VAL A 150 7.97 1.38 -13.65
CA VAL A 150 6.53 1.23 -13.90
C VAL A 150 6.31 -0.10 -14.60
N LEU A 151 5.41 -0.91 -14.06
CA LEU A 151 5.02 -2.20 -14.65
C LEU A 151 3.51 -2.38 -14.63
N ALA A 152 2.98 -3.15 -15.57
CA ALA A 152 1.59 -3.56 -15.57
C ALA A 152 1.39 -4.76 -14.64
N PRO A 153 0.22 -4.91 -14.00
CA PRO A 153 -0.18 -6.17 -13.39
C PRO A 153 -0.19 -7.29 -14.45
N GLN A 154 0.09 -8.53 -14.07
CA GLN A 154 -0.01 -9.66 -14.98
C GLN A 154 -1.48 -10.05 -15.22
N ASP A 155 -2.31 -9.90 -14.19
CA ASP A 155 -3.71 -10.25 -14.21
C ASP A 155 -4.51 -9.55 -13.09
N ILE A 156 -5.80 -9.87 -12.99
CA ILE A 156 -6.68 -9.37 -11.93
C ILE A 156 -6.22 -9.81 -10.54
N PHE A 157 -5.62 -11.00 -10.40
CA PHE A 157 -5.13 -11.49 -9.12
C PHE A 157 -4.04 -10.57 -8.55
N GLU A 158 -3.09 -10.15 -9.38
CA GLU A 158 -2.06 -9.19 -8.94
C GLU A 158 -2.64 -7.84 -8.57
N ILE A 159 -3.70 -7.35 -9.26
CA ILE A 159 -4.37 -6.10 -8.90
C ILE A 159 -5.01 -6.22 -7.51
N ILE A 160 -5.69 -7.35 -7.22
CA ILE A 160 -6.29 -7.59 -5.91
C ILE A 160 -5.21 -7.68 -4.83
N LYS A 161 -4.15 -8.43 -5.10
CA LYS A 161 -3.01 -8.58 -4.19
C LYS A 161 -2.37 -7.23 -3.84
N GLU A 162 -2.11 -6.39 -4.84
CA GLU A 162 -1.58 -5.04 -4.66
C GLU A 162 -2.47 -4.19 -3.74
N GLY A 163 -3.78 -4.19 -4.02
CA GLY A 163 -4.73 -3.44 -3.20
C GLY A 163 -4.83 -3.95 -1.77
N ARG A 164 -4.70 -5.26 -1.54
CA ARG A 164 -4.64 -5.85 -0.19
C ARG A 164 -3.36 -5.45 0.53
N MET A 165 -2.20 -5.53 -0.14
CA MET A 165 -0.90 -5.15 0.43
C MET A 165 -0.84 -3.66 0.81
N LEU A 166 -1.44 -2.80 0.00
CA LEU A 166 -1.47 -1.36 0.26
C LEU A 166 -2.72 -0.89 1.02
N HIS A 167 -3.61 -1.81 1.41
CA HIS A 167 -4.85 -1.49 2.15
C HIS A 167 -5.67 -0.38 1.48
N HIS A 168 -5.78 -0.40 0.15
CA HIS A 168 -6.55 0.59 -0.59
C HIS A 168 -7.66 -0.03 -1.46
N CYS A 169 -8.52 0.82 -2.02
CA CYS A 169 -9.78 0.42 -2.61
C CYS A 169 -9.68 -0.51 -3.83
N VAL A 170 -8.54 -0.55 -4.53
CA VAL A 170 -8.35 -1.38 -5.74
C VAL A 170 -8.48 -2.88 -5.44
N GLY A 171 -8.08 -3.33 -4.24
CA GLY A 171 -8.20 -4.73 -3.80
C GLY A 171 -9.50 -5.07 -3.07
N ASN A 172 -10.41 -4.10 -2.88
CA ASN A 172 -11.61 -4.29 -2.09
C ASN A 172 -12.79 -4.76 -2.94
N ASP A 173 -13.61 -5.66 -2.38
CA ASP A 173 -14.88 -6.06 -2.99
C ASP A 173 -15.80 -4.84 -3.16
N GLY A 174 -16.44 -4.75 -4.32
CA GLY A 174 -17.35 -3.67 -4.68
C GLY A 174 -16.64 -2.37 -5.05
N ALA A 175 -15.84 -1.76 -4.15
CA ALA A 175 -15.12 -0.51 -4.44
C ALA A 175 -14.08 -0.65 -5.54
N GLY A 176 -13.41 -1.82 -5.64
CA GLY A 176 -12.43 -2.14 -6.68
C GLY A 176 -13.04 -2.39 -8.06
N GLU A 177 -14.30 -2.79 -8.13
CA GLU A 177 -14.95 -3.17 -9.41
C GLU A 177 -14.96 -2.05 -10.45
N ARG A 178 -15.04 -0.79 -10.03
CA ARG A 178 -14.97 0.37 -10.94
C ARG A 178 -13.68 0.42 -11.75
N TYR A 179 -12.57 -0.05 -11.20
CA TYR A 179 -11.28 -0.06 -11.89
C TYR A 179 -11.26 -1.15 -12.97
N TYR A 180 -11.78 -2.34 -12.66
CA TYR A 180 -11.88 -3.40 -13.65
C TYR A 180 -12.85 -3.04 -14.78
N ASP A 181 -13.98 -2.39 -14.47
CA ASP A 181 -14.93 -1.89 -15.46
C ASP A 181 -14.29 -0.84 -16.39
N ARG A 182 -13.50 0.09 -15.84
CA ARG A 182 -12.74 1.06 -16.64
C ARG A 182 -11.64 0.39 -17.49
N MET A 183 -10.94 -0.59 -16.95
CA MET A 183 -9.95 -1.36 -17.71
C MET A 183 -10.60 -2.13 -18.84
N GLU A 184 -11.72 -2.81 -18.59
CA GLU A 184 -12.49 -3.56 -19.58
C GLU A 184 -12.92 -2.66 -20.76
N ARG A 185 -13.32 -1.42 -20.47
CA ARG A 185 -13.70 -0.40 -21.47
C ARG A 185 -12.51 0.37 -22.05
N ARG A 186 -11.29 0.07 -21.60
CA ARG A 186 -10.05 0.77 -21.95
C ARG A 186 -10.12 2.28 -21.65
N GLU A 187 -10.79 2.64 -20.58
CA GLU A 187 -10.94 4.03 -20.13
C GLU A 187 -9.74 4.46 -19.28
N SER A 188 -9.36 3.64 -18.31
CA SER A 188 -8.14 3.82 -17.52
C SER A 188 -7.52 2.47 -17.19
N PHE A 189 -6.27 2.49 -16.78
CA PHE A 189 -5.49 1.28 -16.48
C PHE A 189 -4.82 1.39 -15.12
N ILE A 190 -4.71 0.27 -14.42
CA ILE A 190 -3.92 0.16 -13.22
C ILE A 190 -2.49 -0.23 -13.60
N MET A 191 -1.52 0.53 -13.07
CA MET A 191 -0.09 0.26 -13.18
C MET A 191 0.54 0.27 -11.80
N PHE A 192 1.68 -0.38 -11.64
CA PHE A 192 2.44 -0.39 -10.40
C PHE A 192 3.73 0.41 -10.57
N LEU A 193 3.96 1.35 -9.67
CA LEU A 193 5.26 2.00 -9.51
C LEU A 193 6.04 1.25 -8.42
N ARG A 194 7.28 0.92 -8.69
CA ARG A 194 8.19 0.20 -7.79
C ARG A 194 9.50 0.97 -7.65
N ARG A 195 10.20 0.77 -6.56
CA ARG A 195 11.63 1.06 -6.48
C ARG A 195 12.37 -0.04 -7.21
N THR A 196 13.31 0.29 -8.10
CA THR A 196 14.00 -0.72 -8.93
C THR A 196 14.80 -1.72 -8.09
N GLU A 197 15.33 -1.29 -6.96
CA GLU A 197 16.02 -2.17 -6.00
C GLU A 197 15.08 -3.10 -5.21
N GLU A 198 13.76 -2.79 -5.15
CA GLU A 198 12.74 -3.54 -4.43
C GLU A 198 11.54 -3.86 -5.35
N PRO A 199 11.72 -4.61 -6.46
CA PRO A 199 10.72 -4.77 -7.52
C PRO A 199 9.47 -5.53 -7.08
N ASN A 200 9.57 -6.34 -6.04
CA ASN A 200 8.46 -7.12 -5.50
C ASN A 200 7.67 -6.41 -4.40
N ASP A 201 8.20 -5.28 -3.89
CA ASP A 201 7.60 -4.55 -2.79
C ASP A 201 6.63 -3.49 -3.36
N PRO A 202 5.34 -3.51 -2.99
CA PRO A 202 4.39 -2.47 -3.36
C PRO A 202 4.88 -1.10 -2.91
N TYR A 203 4.88 -0.14 -3.84
CA TYR A 203 5.27 1.25 -3.53
C TYR A 203 4.10 2.19 -3.80
N TYR A 204 3.71 2.38 -5.07
CA TYR A 204 2.49 3.12 -5.44
C TYR A 204 1.72 2.39 -6.52
N THR A 205 0.39 2.42 -6.41
CA THR A 205 -0.53 2.06 -7.49
C THR A 205 -0.90 3.33 -8.24
N LEU A 206 -0.76 3.30 -9.56
CA LEU A 206 -1.12 4.38 -10.47
C LEU A 206 -2.41 4.02 -11.21
N GLU A 207 -3.36 4.94 -11.30
CA GLU A 207 -4.42 4.90 -12.31
C GLU A 207 -4.03 5.83 -13.45
N ILE A 208 -3.90 5.31 -14.66
CA ILE A 208 -3.47 6.07 -15.85
C ILE A 208 -4.51 6.03 -16.97
N GLU A 209 -4.57 7.09 -17.78
CA GLU A 209 -5.32 7.11 -19.04
C GLU A 209 -4.51 6.49 -20.18
N PRO A 210 -5.16 6.16 -21.32
CA PRO A 210 -4.46 5.54 -22.45
C PRO A 210 -3.32 6.37 -23.06
N ASP A 211 -3.22 7.67 -22.79
CA ASP A 211 -2.10 8.51 -23.20
C ASP A 211 -0.99 8.60 -22.12
N GLY A 212 -1.14 7.90 -21.01
CA GLY A 212 -0.21 7.96 -19.89
C GLY A 212 -0.48 9.10 -18.89
N THR A 213 -1.57 9.85 -19.03
CA THR A 213 -1.99 10.81 -18.02
C THR A 213 -2.28 10.08 -16.71
N VAL A 214 -1.60 10.47 -15.63
CA VAL A 214 -1.82 9.88 -14.31
C VAL A 214 -3.05 10.52 -13.66
N ARG A 215 -4.09 9.73 -13.41
CA ARG A 215 -5.29 10.17 -12.69
C ARG A 215 -5.04 10.22 -11.19
N GLN A 216 -4.40 9.20 -10.66
CA GLN A 216 -4.15 9.02 -9.22
C GLN A 216 -2.83 8.30 -8.99
N LYS A 217 -2.18 8.63 -7.87
CA LYS A 217 -1.03 7.93 -7.29
C LYS A 217 -1.39 7.59 -5.85
N ARG A 218 -1.56 6.34 -5.51
CA ARG A 218 -1.95 5.92 -4.15
C ARG A 218 -1.04 4.84 -3.63
N THR A 219 -0.70 4.97 -2.37
CA THR A 219 0.04 3.97 -1.60
C THR A 219 -0.77 3.55 -0.37
N LEU A 220 -0.12 3.14 0.69
CA LEU A 220 -0.71 2.60 1.90
C LEU A 220 -1.89 3.44 2.43
N PHE A 221 -3.06 2.80 2.63
CA PHE A 221 -4.31 3.42 3.11
C PHE A 221 -4.86 4.54 2.23
N ASP A 222 -4.77 4.39 0.91
CA ASP A 222 -5.18 5.40 -0.08
C ASP A 222 -4.48 6.76 0.10
N ARG A 223 -3.31 6.79 0.76
CA ARG A 223 -2.54 8.01 0.98
C ARG A 223 -1.56 8.29 -0.15
N GLN A 224 -1.08 9.51 -0.18
CA GLN A 224 0.05 9.98 -0.94
C GLN A 224 1.00 10.65 0.05
N TYR A 225 2.26 10.22 0.09
CA TYR A 225 3.29 10.77 0.96
C TYR A 225 4.25 11.64 0.16
N GLU A 226 5.02 12.48 0.83
CA GLU A 226 6.00 13.38 0.21
C GLU A 226 7.09 12.64 -0.59
N ASP A 227 7.35 11.38 -0.28
CA ASP A 227 8.35 10.55 -0.96
C ASP A 227 8.04 10.33 -2.45
N ILE A 228 6.76 10.42 -2.88
CA ILE A 228 6.37 10.33 -4.29
C ILE A 228 6.94 11.48 -5.13
N GLU A 229 7.28 12.61 -4.51
CA GLU A 229 7.90 13.75 -5.21
C GLU A 229 9.25 13.36 -5.80
N GLN A 230 9.97 12.43 -5.17
CA GLN A 230 11.24 11.90 -5.66
C GLN A 230 11.09 11.13 -6.98
N ALA A 231 9.92 10.52 -7.24
CA ALA A 231 9.62 9.83 -8.47
C ALA A 231 9.09 10.74 -9.60
N THR A 232 8.94 12.05 -9.36
CA THR A 232 8.34 12.98 -10.32
C THR A 232 9.12 13.05 -11.63
N GLU A 233 10.45 13.21 -11.56
CA GLU A 233 11.31 13.26 -12.76
C GLU A 233 11.27 11.95 -13.54
N PHE A 234 11.25 10.82 -12.84
CA PHE A 234 11.08 9.50 -13.45
C PHE A 234 9.74 9.38 -14.17
N LEU A 235 8.62 9.80 -13.56
CA LEU A 235 7.29 9.74 -14.17
C LEU A 235 7.21 10.63 -15.43
N ILE A 236 7.82 11.81 -15.42
CA ILE A 236 7.93 12.68 -16.61
C ILE A 236 8.71 11.98 -17.72
N LYS A 237 9.85 11.35 -17.40
CA LYS A 237 10.67 10.59 -18.33
C LYS A 237 9.91 9.38 -18.89
N TRP A 238 9.26 8.63 -18.01
CA TRP A 238 8.40 7.51 -18.39
C TRP A 238 7.33 7.93 -19.40
N GLN A 239 6.59 9.01 -19.15
CA GLN A 239 5.58 9.50 -20.09
C GLN A 239 6.16 9.87 -21.46
N LYS A 240 7.33 10.49 -21.52
CA LYS A 240 8.01 10.78 -22.80
C LYS A 240 8.37 9.51 -23.55
N VAL A 241 8.82 8.47 -22.83
CA VAL A 241 9.17 7.18 -23.44
C VAL A 241 7.92 6.48 -23.98
N ILE A 242 6.85 6.41 -23.21
CA ILE A 242 5.62 5.73 -23.66
C ILE A 242 4.94 6.51 -24.78
N ALA A 243 5.01 7.84 -24.83
CA ALA A 243 4.43 8.65 -25.89
C ALA A 243 4.90 8.21 -27.29
N ALA A 244 6.15 7.75 -27.42
CA ALA A 244 6.69 7.20 -28.65
C ALA A 244 6.12 5.82 -29.03
N ARG A 245 5.47 5.12 -28.09
CA ARG A 245 4.86 3.79 -28.28
C ARG A 245 3.35 3.85 -28.50
N LEU A 246 2.74 5.03 -28.29
CA LEU A 246 1.30 5.23 -28.42
C LEU A 246 0.88 5.23 -29.89
N THR A 247 -0.28 4.65 -30.15
CA THR A 247 -0.91 4.62 -31.48
C THR A 247 -2.02 5.65 -31.57
N GLY A 248 -2.49 5.96 -32.79
CA GLY A 248 -3.67 6.80 -32.98
C GLY A 248 -4.94 6.24 -32.32
N ARG A 249 -5.01 4.92 -32.10
CA ARG A 249 -6.10 4.29 -31.33
C ARG A 249 -6.00 4.68 -29.84
N ASP A 250 -4.81 4.67 -29.25
CA ASP A 250 -4.61 5.03 -27.85
C ASP A 250 -4.99 6.49 -27.60
N LEU A 251 -4.63 7.38 -28.52
CA LEU A 251 -4.98 8.81 -28.43
C LEU A 251 -6.51 9.04 -28.48
N LYS A 252 -7.22 8.31 -29.37
CA LYS A 252 -8.69 8.36 -29.40
C LYS A 252 -9.34 7.82 -28.13
N LEU A 253 -8.77 6.74 -27.56
CA LEU A 253 -9.22 6.20 -26.28
C LEU A 253 -8.98 7.20 -25.13
N ALA A 254 -7.85 7.90 -25.11
CA ALA A 254 -7.54 8.93 -24.13
C ALA A 254 -8.48 10.14 -24.24
N GLU A 255 -8.85 10.54 -25.44
CA GLU A 255 -9.86 11.60 -25.67
C GLU A 255 -11.21 11.21 -25.07
N ARG A 256 -11.68 10.01 -25.38
CA ARG A 256 -12.91 9.46 -24.80
C ARG A 256 -12.82 9.34 -23.27
N SER A 257 -11.70 8.88 -22.75
CA SER A 257 -11.44 8.76 -21.32
C SER A 257 -11.60 10.10 -20.61
N ARG A 258 -11.03 11.18 -21.17
CA ARG A 258 -11.16 12.53 -20.62
C ARG A 258 -12.60 13.06 -20.61
N GLU A 259 -13.38 12.73 -21.64
CA GLU A 259 -14.80 13.11 -21.70
C GLU A 259 -15.61 12.37 -20.61
N LEU A 260 -15.46 11.04 -20.53
CA LEU A 260 -16.13 10.23 -19.51
C LEU A 260 -15.77 10.66 -18.10
N ARG A 261 -14.51 10.98 -17.83
CA ARG A 261 -14.07 11.50 -16.54
C ARG A 261 -14.73 12.83 -16.19
N LYS A 262 -14.85 13.75 -17.16
CA LYS A 262 -15.53 15.03 -16.95
C LYS A 262 -17.00 14.82 -16.57
N GLU A 263 -17.69 13.95 -17.30
CA GLU A 263 -19.08 13.58 -17.03
C GLU A 263 -19.22 12.95 -15.63
N GLU A 264 -18.34 12.03 -15.29
CA GLU A 264 -18.31 11.37 -13.98
C GLU A 264 -18.12 12.38 -12.85
N PHE A 265 -17.18 13.32 -12.98
CA PHE A 265 -16.94 14.36 -11.95
C PHE A 265 -18.12 15.29 -11.79
N ILE A 266 -18.80 15.67 -12.89
CA ILE A 266 -20.02 16.48 -12.85
C ILE A 266 -21.13 15.71 -12.12
N GLN A 267 -21.29 14.41 -12.42
CA GLN A 267 -22.31 13.57 -11.78
C GLN A 267 -22.01 13.38 -10.29
N MET A 268 -20.77 13.06 -9.91
CA MET A 268 -20.35 12.92 -8.50
C MET A 268 -20.60 14.19 -7.68
N ARG A 269 -20.37 15.38 -8.27
CA ARG A 269 -20.64 16.65 -7.59
C ARG A 269 -22.14 16.88 -7.44
N LYS A 270 -22.94 16.57 -8.47
CA LYS A 270 -24.38 16.67 -8.44
C LYS A 270 -25.00 15.75 -7.38
N ASP A 271 -24.49 14.53 -7.29
CA ASP A 271 -24.94 13.52 -6.32
C ASP A 271 -24.34 13.72 -4.92
N ARG A 272 -23.42 14.68 -4.77
CA ARG A 272 -22.71 14.96 -3.51
C ARG A 272 -22.06 13.74 -2.92
N VAL A 273 -21.34 12.95 -3.73
CA VAL A 273 -20.66 11.72 -3.27
C VAL A 273 -19.57 12.10 -2.27
N ILE A 274 -19.72 11.64 -1.02
CA ILE A 274 -18.84 11.92 0.09
C ILE A 274 -18.01 10.66 0.41
N ILE A 275 -16.73 10.85 0.74
CA ILE A 275 -15.87 9.78 1.26
C ILE A 275 -16.28 9.50 2.70
N HIS A 276 -16.62 8.26 3.03
CA HIS A 276 -17.15 7.90 4.36
C HIS A 276 -16.09 7.45 5.35
N THR A 277 -14.93 6.97 4.88
CA THR A 277 -13.89 6.35 5.73
C THR A 277 -12.50 6.87 5.37
N GLY A 278 -11.52 6.61 6.26
CA GLY A 278 -10.13 6.99 6.04
C GLY A 278 -9.83 8.46 6.32
N HIS A 279 -8.63 8.89 5.98
CA HIS A 279 -8.11 10.24 6.25
C HIS A 279 -8.81 11.34 5.43
N LEU A 280 -9.51 10.97 4.36
CA LEU A 280 -10.28 11.88 3.49
C LEU A 280 -11.79 11.89 3.83
N ALA A 281 -12.22 11.25 4.91
CA ALA A 281 -13.63 11.18 5.30
C ALA A 281 -14.26 12.58 5.43
N GLY A 282 -15.49 12.70 4.92
CA GLY A 282 -16.24 13.96 4.90
C GLY A 282 -15.96 14.87 3.70
N ARG A 283 -14.95 14.60 2.87
CA ARG A 283 -14.66 15.36 1.65
C ARG A 283 -15.50 14.85 0.47
N LEU A 284 -15.81 15.73 -0.46
CA LEU A 284 -16.43 15.33 -1.74
C LEU A 284 -15.43 14.54 -2.58
N LEU A 285 -15.82 13.37 -3.04
CA LEU A 285 -14.94 12.49 -3.83
C LEU A 285 -14.46 13.18 -5.11
N ALA A 286 -15.36 13.87 -5.83
CA ALA A 286 -15.01 14.59 -7.05
C ALA A 286 -13.94 15.67 -6.85
N ASP A 287 -13.93 16.34 -5.68
CA ASP A 287 -12.95 17.39 -5.42
C ASP A 287 -11.58 16.81 -5.09
N VAL A 288 -11.54 15.66 -4.41
CA VAL A 288 -10.30 14.92 -4.14
C VAL A 288 -9.69 14.40 -5.45
N LEU A 289 -10.49 13.77 -6.30
CA LEU A 289 -10.02 13.25 -7.59
C LEU A 289 -9.59 14.37 -8.56
N LEU A 290 -10.26 15.52 -8.49
CA LEU A 290 -9.86 16.68 -9.31
C LEU A 290 -8.53 17.26 -8.82
N ALA A 291 -8.32 17.35 -7.51
CA ALA A 291 -7.05 17.83 -6.94
C ALA A 291 -5.89 16.91 -7.35
N ASP A 292 -6.06 15.58 -7.23
CA ASP A 292 -5.08 14.58 -7.67
C ASP A 292 -4.71 14.77 -9.16
N LEU A 293 -5.73 14.94 -10.00
CA LEU A 293 -5.53 15.12 -11.44
C LEU A 293 -4.80 16.44 -11.75
N MET A 294 -5.15 17.53 -11.10
CA MET A 294 -4.51 18.83 -11.32
C MET A 294 -3.04 18.82 -10.90
N GLU A 295 -2.73 18.23 -9.74
CA GLU A 295 -1.37 18.03 -9.27
C GLU A 295 -0.54 17.25 -10.28
N ASN A 296 -1.08 16.13 -10.79
CA ASN A 296 -0.41 15.31 -11.77
C ASN A 296 -0.29 15.99 -13.15
N THR A 297 -1.23 16.86 -13.53
CA THR A 297 -1.24 17.56 -14.82
C THR A 297 -0.30 18.76 -14.83
N GLU A 298 -0.13 19.47 -13.72
CA GLU A 298 0.84 20.56 -13.60
C GLU A 298 2.28 20.07 -13.77
N VAL A 299 2.56 18.88 -13.25
CA VAL A 299 3.88 18.23 -13.36
C VAL A 299 4.10 17.59 -14.73
N ILE A 300 3.04 17.08 -15.37
CA ILE A 300 3.07 16.19 -16.52
C ILE A 300 2.11 16.73 -17.60
N GLN A 301 2.44 17.87 -18.22
CA GLN A 301 1.73 18.27 -19.44
C GLN A 301 2.18 17.36 -20.60
N PRO A 302 1.26 16.65 -21.27
CA PRO A 302 1.60 15.99 -22.51
C PRO A 302 2.03 17.09 -23.50
N GLN A 303 3.29 17.09 -23.90
CA GLN A 303 3.72 17.96 -25.00
C GLN A 303 2.84 17.59 -26.21
N ALA A 304 2.19 18.60 -26.77
CA ALA A 304 1.46 18.43 -28.01
C ALA A 304 2.37 17.72 -29.02
N LEU A 305 1.96 16.52 -29.45
CA LEU A 305 2.69 15.78 -30.47
C LEU A 305 2.84 16.73 -31.69
N PRO A 306 4.01 16.80 -32.33
CA PRO A 306 4.17 17.56 -33.56
C PRO A 306 3.13 17.03 -34.55
N ALA A 307 2.39 17.95 -35.17
CA ALA A 307 1.44 17.61 -36.20
C ALA A 307 2.19 16.78 -37.28
N VAL A 308 1.72 15.54 -37.44
CA VAL A 308 2.22 14.70 -38.53
C VAL A 308 1.75 15.37 -39.83
N ALA A 309 2.68 15.86 -40.58
CA ALA A 309 2.44 16.46 -41.91
C ALA A 309 1.98 15.37 -42.90
#